data_23a4398b18e5c33076f7f8c38bc09c5d
#
_entry.id   23a4398b18e5c33076f7f8c38bc09c5d
#
_cell.length_a   1.000
_cell.length_b   1.000
_cell.length_c   1.000
_cell.angle_alpha   90.00
_cell.angle_beta   90.00
_cell.angle_gamma   90.00
#
_symmetry.space_group_name_H-M   'P 1'
#
loop_
_entity.id
_entity.type
_entity.pdbx_description
1 polymer ?
#
loop_
_entity_poly.entity_id
_entity_poly.type
_entity_poly.pdbx_seq_one_letter_code
_entity_poly.pdbx_strand_id
1 'polypeptide(L)'
;ATTDDMEEEMKDIAAAFEIPEDNLMVNTEYLAANYVDPSTIPMIIMIMLIVVLAGVITIYSIYYVSMIHKVQEYGRLKAIGATKHQIRQIVLREGFFTAAFAIPAGLLAGTATLEGVFPLMYKIINADKKEDMVITAISEIVKNHKVQYLHAWLYFLAAGVALMTVYLSLLKPMKIAAR
;
A
#
# COMPACT_ATOMS: atom_id res chain seq x y z
N ALA A 1 8.84 -14.86 -13.16
CA ALA A 1 9.84 -14.44 -14.15
C ALA A 1 9.97 -12.92 -14.08
N THR A 2 11.17 -12.42 -14.02
CA THR A 2 11.51 -11.00 -14.04
C THR A 2 11.92 -10.59 -15.45
N THR A 3 12.11 -9.29 -15.69
CA THR A 3 12.65 -8.81 -16.98
C THR A 3 14.02 -9.41 -17.24
N ASP A 4 14.86 -9.48 -16.21
CA ASP A 4 16.24 -10.01 -16.30
C ASP A 4 16.24 -11.51 -16.62
N ASP A 5 15.36 -12.31 -15.99
CA ASP A 5 15.23 -13.75 -16.29
C ASP A 5 14.89 -13.98 -17.78
N MET A 6 14.02 -13.12 -18.34
CA MET A 6 13.59 -13.23 -19.74
C MET A 6 14.68 -12.77 -20.72
N GLU A 7 15.46 -11.74 -20.36
CA GLU A 7 16.59 -11.32 -21.18
C GLU A 7 17.71 -12.38 -21.19
N GLU A 8 17.96 -13.03 -20.07
CA GLU A 8 18.93 -14.13 -19.96
C GLU A 8 18.47 -15.34 -20.79
N GLU A 9 17.19 -15.73 -20.68
CA GLU A 9 16.61 -16.83 -21.47
C GLU A 9 16.69 -16.53 -22.99
N MET A 10 16.43 -15.29 -23.40
CA MET A 10 16.57 -14.88 -24.79
C MET A 10 18.01 -14.96 -25.30
N LYS A 11 19.01 -14.58 -24.47
CA LYS A 11 20.43 -14.69 -24.81
C LYS A 11 20.86 -16.16 -24.92
N ASP A 12 20.39 -17.00 -24.02
CA ASP A 12 20.68 -18.45 -24.05
C ASP A 12 20.12 -19.11 -25.33
N ILE A 13 18.88 -18.73 -25.70
CA ILE A 13 18.29 -19.21 -26.96
C ILE A 13 19.09 -18.71 -28.17
N ALA A 14 19.48 -17.43 -28.18
CA ALA A 14 20.27 -16.87 -29.28
C ALA A 14 21.65 -17.57 -29.42
N ALA A 15 22.29 -17.85 -28.30
CA ALA A 15 23.54 -18.59 -28.26
C ALA A 15 23.40 -20.01 -28.80
N ALA A 16 22.29 -20.70 -28.47
CA ALA A 16 21.99 -22.04 -28.96
C ALA A 16 21.81 -22.10 -30.51
N PHE A 17 21.35 -20.99 -31.10
CA PHE A 17 21.19 -20.85 -32.56
C PHE A 17 22.32 -20.10 -33.25
N GLU A 18 23.44 -19.85 -32.56
CA GLU A 18 24.61 -19.13 -33.07
C GLU A 18 24.26 -17.71 -33.62
N ILE A 19 23.26 -17.07 -33.06
CA ILE A 19 22.85 -15.70 -33.42
C ILE A 19 23.78 -14.73 -32.69
N PRO A 20 24.49 -13.80 -33.40
CA PRO A 20 25.29 -12.78 -32.76
C PRO A 20 24.43 -11.85 -31.84
N GLU A 21 24.94 -11.49 -30.69
CA GLU A 21 24.24 -10.61 -29.73
C GLU A 21 23.87 -9.24 -30.37
N ASP A 22 24.68 -8.74 -31.29
CA ASP A 22 24.41 -7.50 -32.01
C ASP A 22 23.15 -7.52 -32.87
N ASN A 23 22.62 -8.69 -33.19
CA ASN A 23 21.39 -8.90 -33.96
C ASN A 23 20.19 -9.20 -33.05
N LEU A 24 20.39 -9.22 -31.74
CA LEU A 24 19.32 -9.45 -30.78
C LEU A 24 18.61 -8.14 -30.46
N MET A 25 17.40 -7.95 -30.94
CA MET A 25 16.57 -6.81 -30.55
C MET A 25 15.61 -7.21 -29.45
N VAL A 26 15.92 -6.80 -28.23
CA VAL A 26 15.02 -6.98 -27.08
C VAL A 26 13.89 -5.96 -27.13
N ASN A 27 12.65 -6.43 -27.15
CA ASN A 27 11.50 -5.53 -27.03
C ASN A 27 11.29 -5.14 -25.55
N THR A 28 12.03 -4.13 -25.11
CA THR A 28 12.00 -3.64 -23.72
C THR A 28 10.61 -3.15 -23.29
N GLU A 29 9.79 -2.64 -24.23
CA GLU A 29 8.41 -2.23 -23.92
C GLU A 29 7.50 -3.42 -23.63
N TYR A 30 7.66 -4.51 -24.37
CA TYR A 30 6.93 -5.74 -24.10
C TYR A 30 7.34 -6.36 -22.77
N LEU A 31 8.64 -6.38 -22.46
CA LEU A 31 9.15 -6.90 -21.19
C LEU A 31 8.61 -6.06 -20.02
N ALA A 32 8.70 -4.74 -20.09
CA ALA A 32 8.20 -3.84 -19.05
C ALA A 32 6.67 -3.94 -18.84
N ALA A 33 5.92 -4.30 -19.88
CA ALA A 33 4.47 -4.45 -19.79
C ALA A 33 4.03 -5.81 -19.18
N ASN A 34 4.85 -6.86 -19.32
CA ASN A 34 4.47 -8.23 -18.93
C ASN A 34 5.27 -8.79 -17.76
N TYR A 35 6.43 -8.24 -17.46
CA TYR A 35 7.32 -8.70 -16.41
C TYR A 35 7.69 -7.57 -15.44
N VAL A 36 8.00 -7.93 -14.20
CA VAL A 36 8.38 -6.96 -13.17
C VAL A 36 9.90 -6.76 -13.21
N ASP A 37 10.34 -5.50 -13.36
CA ASP A 37 11.74 -5.15 -13.19
C ASP A 37 12.15 -5.34 -11.72
N PRO A 38 13.21 -6.14 -11.44
CA PRO A 38 13.69 -6.39 -10.08
C PRO A 38 14.03 -5.11 -9.31
N SER A 39 14.46 -4.05 -9.99
CA SER A 39 14.79 -2.75 -9.38
C SER A 39 13.56 -2.02 -8.84
N THR A 40 12.38 -2.31 -9.38
CA THR A 40 11.11 -1.68 -8.97
C THR A 40 10.64 -2.18 -7.61
N ILE A 41 10.94 -3.44 -7.26
CA ILE A 41 10.49 -4.06 -6.00
C ILE A 41 11.01 -3.32 -4.76
N PRO A 42 12.33 -3.03 -4.62
CA PRO A 42 12.85 -2.28 -3.48
C PRO A 42 12.25 -0.87 -3.37
N MET A 43 12.00 -0.23 -4.51
CA MET A 43 11.37 1.10 -4.55
C MET A 43 9.94 1.07 -3.99
N ILE A 44 9.14 0.09 -4.41
CA ILE A 44 7.77 -0.09 -3.90
C ILE A 44 7.77 -0.38 -2.40
N ILE A 45 8.67 -1.27 -1.94
CA ILE A 45 8.83 -1.61 -0.52
C ILE A 45 9.21 -0.36 0.28
N MET A 46 10.12 0.46 -0.21
CA MET A 46 10.55 1.69 0.45
C MET A 46 9.39 2.69 0.58
N ILE A 47 8.62 2.91 -0.49
CA ILE A 47 7.44 3.79 -0.47
C ILE A 47 6.40 3.25 0.52
N MET A 48 6.12 1.94 0.50
CA MET A 48 5.18 1.30 1.42
C MET A 48 5.61 1.48 2.88
N LEU A 49 6.91 1.34 3.17
CA LEU A 49 7.47 1.53 4.50
C LEU A 49 7.30 2.98 4.98
N ILE A 50 7.55 3.97 4.12
CA ILE A 50 7.35 5.40 4.43
C ILE A 50 5.89 5.67 4.76
N VAL A 51 4.95 5.15 3.96
CA VAL A 51 3.51 5.33 4.19
C VAL A 51 3.07 4.70 5.51
N VAL A 52 3.54 3.47 5.81
CA VAL A 52 3.26 2.79 7.08
C VAL A 52 3.81 3.59 8.26
N LEU A 53 5.06 4.08 8.19
CA LEU A 53 5.65 4.89 9.25
C LEU A 53 4.88 6.20 9.47
N ALA A 54 4.50 6.90 8.40
CA ALA A 54 3.68 8.09 8.50
C ALA A 54 2.33 7.80 9.16
N GLY A 55 1.68 6.69 8.79
CA GLY A 55 0.45 6.21 9.42
C GLY A 55 0.62 5.91 10.90
N VAL A 56 1.68 5.20 11.28
CA VAL A 56 1.99 4.91 12.70
C VAL A 56 2.16 6.19 13.50
N ILE A 57 2.91 7.16 13.00
CA ILE A 57 3.16 8.43 13.70
C ILE A 57 1.85 9.21 13.85
N THR A 58 1.04 9.29 12.80
CA THR A 58 -0.23 10.02 12.81
C THR A 58 -1.21 9.41 13.81
N ILE A 59 -1.44 8.10 13.74
CA ILE A 59 -2.33 7.39 14.66
C ILE A 59 -1.83 7.50 16.09
N TYR A 60 -0.51 7.31 16.30
CA TYR A 60 0.11 7.48 17.60
C TYR A 60 -0.16 8.87 18.19
N SER A 61 0.03 9.93 17.40
CA SER A 61 -0.17 11.32 17.84
C SER A 61 -1.60 11.58 18.27
N ILE A 62 -2.59 11.10 17.49
CA ILE A 62 -4.02 11.24 17.79
C ILE A 62 -4.36 10.53 19.11
N TYR A 63 -3.93 9.26 19.25
CA TYR A 63 -4.19 8.50 20.48
C TYR A 63 -3.44 9.05 21.68
N TYR A 64 -2.24 9.60 21.50
CA TYR A 64 -1.47 10.24 22.59
C TYR A 64 -2.22 11.44 23.15
N VAL A 65 -2.71 12.34 22.29
CA VAL A 65 -3.50 13.51 22.71
C VAL A 65 -4.82 13.05 23.35
N SER A 66 -5.53 12.11 22.76
CA SER A 66 -6.76 11.53 23.33
C SER A 66 -6.52 10.94 24.72
N MET A 67 -5.38 10.28 24.92
CA MET A 67 -5.00 9.72 26.23
C MET A 67 -4.81 10.76 27.31
N ILE A 68 -4.20 11.92 26.98
CA ILE A 68 -4.01 13.01 27.94
C ILE A 68 -5.37 13.48 28.47
N HIS A 69 -6.38 13.59 27.61
CA HIS A 69 -7.73 13.96 28.03
C HIS A 69 -8.44 12.85 28.84
N LYS A 70 -8.19 11.59 28.55
CA LYS A 70 -8.78 10.44 29.24
C LYS A 70 -8.05 9.98 30.51
N VAL A 71 -6.91 10.56 30.86
CA VAL A 71 -6.13 10.18 32.06
C VAL A 71 -6.96 10.25 33.33
N GLN A 72 -7.79 11.24 33.50
CA GLN A 72 -8.66 11.37 34.68
C GLN A 72 -9.73 10.25 34.73
N GLU A 73 -10.29 9.86 33.60
CA GLU A 73 -11.26 8.77 33.52
C GLU A 73 -10.62 7.43 33.87
N TYR A 74 -9.42 7.16 33.34
CA TYR A 74 -8.65 5.96 33.68
C TYR A 74 -8.19 5.95 35.15
N GLY A 75 -7.89 7.13 35.73
CA GLY A 75 -7.61 7.28 37.14
C GLY A 75 -8.81 6.91 38.02
N ARG A 76 -10.00 7.33 37.65
CA ARG A 76 -11.26 6.95 38.33
C ARG A 76 -11.52 5.44 38.23
N LEU A 77 -11.31 4.84 37.05
CA LEU A 77 -11.43 3.38 36.87
C LEU A 77 -10.46 2.61 37.75
N LYS A 78 -9.22 3.09 37.93
CA LYS A 78 -8.25 2.49 38.85
C LYS A 78 -8.68 2.63 40.32
N ALA A 79 -9.26 3.77 40.70
CA ALA A 79 -9.73 3.99 42.07
C ALA A 79 -10.85 3.01 42.47
N ILE A 80 -11.66 2.54 41.53
CA ILE A 80 -12.69 1.51 41.75
C ILE A 80 -12.17 0.08 41.49
N GLY A 81 -10.84 -0.11 41.32
CA GLY A 81 -10.20 -1.41 41.27
C GLY A 81 -9.89 -1.96 39.88
N ALA A 82 -10.00 -1.16 38.79
CA ALA A 82 -9.61 -1.63 37.47
C ALA A 82 -8.11 -1.92 37.37
N THR A 83 -7.78 -3.09 36.81
CA THR A 83 -6.39 -3.51 36.63
C THR A 83 -5.76 -2.81 35.42
N LYS A 84 -4.43 -2.70 35.40
CA LYS A 84 -3.68 -2.17 34.25
C LYS A 84 -3.97 -2.94 32.95
N HIS A 85 -4.22 -4.25 33.06
CA HIS A 85 -4.56 -5.09 31.92
C HIS A 85 -5.92 -4.73 31.34
N GLN A 86 -6.93 -4.50 32.17
CA GLN A 86 -8.26 -4.08 31.73
C GLN A 86 -8.22 -2.74 31.00
N ILE A 87 -7.47 -1.76 31.53
CA ILE A 87 -7.31 -0.45 30.86
C ILE A 87 -6.66 -0.61 29.49
N ARG A 88 -5.61 -1.44 29.36
CA ARG A 88 -5.00 -1.72 28.06
C ARG A 88 -5.98 -2.37 27.08
N GLN A 89 -6.81 -3.29 27.55
CA GLN A 89 -7.84 -3.92 26.72
C GLN A 89 -8.89 -2.93 26.24
N ILE A 90 -9.27 -1.95 27.06
CA ILE A 90 -10.22 -0.90 26.67
C ILE A 90 -9.64 -0.09 25.50
N VAL A 91 -8.41 0.40 25.65
CA VAL A 91 -7.72 1.17 24.60
C VAL A 91 -7.57 0.36 23.31
N LEU A 92 -7.19 -0.90 23.43
CA LEU A 92 -7.02 -1.79 22.29
C LEU A 92 -8.35 -2.01 21.56
N ARG A 93 -9.43 -2.29 22.30
CA ARG A 93 -10.77 -2.49 21.72
C ARG A 93 -11.27 -1.23 21.03
N GLU A 94 -11.09 -0.05 21.63
CA GLU A 94 -11.43 1.23 21.01
C GLU A 94 -10.69 1.44 19.69
N GLY A 95 -9.37 1.15 19.67
CA GLY A 95 -8.58 1.23 18.44
C GLY A 95 -9.01 0.26 17.36
N PHE A 96 -9.27 -1.00 17.72
CA PHE A 96 -9.76 -1.99 16.75
C PHE A 96 -11.18 -1.69 16.26
N PHE A 97 -12.05 -1.17 17.12
CA PHE A 97 -13.39 -0.75 16.73
C PHE A 97 -13.32 0.38 15.70
N THR A 98 -12.48 1.39 15.94
CA THR A 98 -12.24 2.46 14.96
C THR A 98 -11.67 1.92 13.65
N ALA A 99 -10.69 1.00 13.72
CA ALA A 99 -10.08 0.38 12.55
C ALA A 99 -11.08 -0.44 11.72
N ALA A 100 -12.04 -1.11 12.39
CA ALA A 100 -13.07 -1.92 11.73
C ALA A 100 -13.98 -1.10 10.78
N PHE A 101 -14.15 0.19 11.04
CA PHE A 101 -14.85 1.11 10.14
C PHE A 101 -13.90 1.85 9.20
N ALA A 102 -12.75 2.28 9.70
CA ALA A 102 -11.81 3.08 8.92
C ALA A 102 -11.16 2.28 7.77
N ILE A 103 -10.83 1.00 7.99
CA ILE A 103 -10.16 0.17 6.98
C ILE A 103 -11.09 -0.09 5.78
N PRO A 104 -12.33 -0.57 5.93
CA PRO A 104 -13.23 -0.72 4.79
C PRO A 104 -13.52 0.60 4.07
N ALA A 105 -13.74 1.68 4.83
CA ALA A 105 -13.95 3.00 4.24
C ALA A 105 -12.73 3.48 3.42
N GLY A 106 -11.52 3.28 3.94
CA GLY A 106 -10.26 3.58 3.24
C GLY A 106 -10.07 2.75 1.97
N LEU A 107 -10.37 1.44 2.03
CA LEU A 107 -10.31 0.56 0.86
C LEU A 107 -11.32 0.97 -0.22
N LEU A 108 -12.55 1.30 0.16
CA LEU A 108 -13.57 1.80 -0.77
C LEU A 108 -13.17 3.14 -1.38
N ALA A 109 -12.66 4.08 -0.59
CA ALA A 109 -12.19 5.37 -1.09
C ALA A 109 -10.99 5.20 -2.04
N GLY A 110 -10.06 4.29 -1.72
CA GLY A 110 -8.91 3.96 -2.56
C GLY A 110 -9.33 3.38 -3.91
N THR A 111 -10.25 2.42 -3.92
CA THR A 111 -10.78 1.84 -5.17
C THR A 111 -11.55 2.86 -5.99
N ALA A 112 -12.40 3.67 -5.36
CA ALA A 112 -13.12 4.74 -6.05
C ALA A 112 -12.17 5.78 -6.67
N THR A 113 -11.04 6.06 -6.03
CA THR A 113 -9.99 6.94 -6.58
C THR A 113 -9.33 6.32 -7.80
N LEU A 114 -8.98 5.04 -7.74
CA LEU A 114 -8.38 4.33 -8.87
C LEU A 114 -9.33 4.26 -10.07
N GLU A 115 -10.60 3.94 -9.86
CA GLU A 115 -11.57 3.77 -10.94
C GLU A 115 -12.13 5.10 -11.46
N GLY A 116 -12.22 6.13 -10.62
CA GLY A 116 -12.84 7.41 -10.97
C GLY A 116 -11.84 8.50 -11.33
N VAL A 117 -10.85 8.75 -10.48
CA VAL A 117 -9.94 9.90 -10.62
C VAL A 117 -8.87 9.63 -11.68
N PHE A 118 -8.34 8.42 -11.77
CA PHE A 118 -7.30 8.08 -12.75
C PHE A 118 -7.74 8.28 -14.20
N PRO A 119 -8.90 7.74 -14.65
CA PRO A 119 -9.39 7.99 -16.01
C PRO A 119 -9.71 9.46 -16.28
N LEU A 120 -10.16 10.18 -15.24
CA LEU A 120 -10.47 11.60 -15.37
C LEU A 120 -9.19 12.43 -15.56
N MET A 121 -8.17 12.20 -14.74
CA MET A 121 -6.86 12.84 -14.88
C MET A 121 -6.23 12.56 -16.24
N TYR A 122 -6.31 11.29 -16.66
CA TYR A 122 -5.85 10.89 -17.98
C TYR A 122 -6.53 11.70 -19.09
N LYS A 123 -7.86 11.87 -19.05
CA LYS A 123 -8.62 12.63 -20.04
C LYS A 123 -8.24 14.11 -20.05
N ILE A 124 -7.93 14.69 -18.88
CA ILE A 124 -7.52 16.10 -18.77
C ILE A 124 -6.10 16.32 -19.31
N ILE A 125 -5.17 15.44 -18.96
CA ILE A 125 -3.76 15.55 -19.39
C ILE A 125 -3.62 15.34 -20.90
N ASN A 126 -4.39 14.42 -21.49
CA ASN A 126 -4.34 14.12 -22.92
C ASN A 126 -5.12 15.10 -23.82
N ALA A 127 -5.90 15.99 -23.25
CA ALA A 127 -6.57 17.02 -24.05
C ALA A 127 -5.56 17.96 -24.77
N ASP A 128 -4.34 18.06 -24.26
CA ASP A 128 -3.33 19.03 -24.72
C ASP A 128 -2.11 18.42 -25.45
N LYS A 129 -1.86 17.10 -25.38
CA LYS A 129 -0.67 16.45 -25.98
C LYS A 129 -0.98 15.10 -26.63
N LYS A 130 -0.94 15.09 -27.96
CA LYS A 130 -1.28 13.89 -28.78
C LYS A 130 -0.14 12.86 -28.95
N GLU A 131 1.06 13.05 -28.41
CA GLU A 131 2.24 12.28 -28.82
C GLU A 131 3.13 11.70 -27.69
N ASP A 132 2.72 11.71 -26.40
CA ASP A 132 3.53 11.07 -25.38
C ASP A 132 3.24 9.55 -25.31
N MET A 133 4.23 8.75 -25.70
CA MET A 133 4.18 7.29 -25.77
C MET A 133 3.81 6.65 -24.41
N VAL A 134 4.34 7.20 -23.29
CA VAL A 134 4.03 6.73 -21.92
C VAL A 134 2.55 6.93 -21.60
N ILE A 135 1.98 8.06 -22.02
CA ILE A 135 0.58 8.40 -21.80
C ILE A 135 -0.33 7.50 -22.63
N THR A 136 0.10 7.15 -23.86
CA THR A 136 -0.64 6.24 -24.74
C THR A 136 -0.63 4.80 -24.17
N ALA A 137 0.50 4.33 -23.66
CA ALA A 137 0.62 3.03 -22.99
C ALA A 137 -0.26 2.93 -21.73
N ILE A 138 -0.24 3.95 -20.87
CA ILE A 138 -1.12 4.03 -19.69
C ILE A 138 -2.60 4.04 -20.11
N SER A 139 -2.93 4.71 -21.24
CA SER A 139 -4.31 4.76 -21.75
C SER A 139 -4.83 3.41 -22.22
N GLU A 140 -4.00 2.65 -22.90
CA GLU A 140 -4.37 1.32 -23.36
C GLU A 140 -4.56 0.35 -22.19
N ILE A 141 -3.70 0.46 -21.17
CA ILE A 141 -3.81 -0.32 -19.93
C ILE A 141 -5.13 -0.01 -19.22
N VAL A 142 -5.48 1.28 -19.07
CA VAL A 142 -6.71 1.72 -18.41
C VAL A 142 -7.96 1.40 -19.25
N LYS A 143 -7.89 1.60 -20.58
CA LYS A 143 -9.01 1.42 -21.51
C LYS A 143 -9.37 -0.05 -21.74
N ASN A 144 -8.38 -0.92 -21.74
CA ASN A 144 -8.60 -2.33 -22.04
C ASN A 144 -9.02 -3.18 -20.83
N HIS A 145 -9.18 -2.63 -19.63
CA HIS A 145 -9.52 -3.36 -18.39
C HIS A 145 -8.68 -4.65 -18.18
N LYS A 146 -7.53 -4.75 -18.86
CA LYS A 146 -6.69 -5.94 -18.83
C LYS A 146 -5.87 -6.08 -17.54
N VAL A 147 -5.69 -4.98 -16.79
CA VAL A 147 -5.08 -5.07 -15.47
C VAL A 147 -6.18 -5.38 -14.48
N GLN A 148 -6.33 -6.63 -14.16
CA GLN A 148 -7.17 -7.10 -13.05
C GLN A 148 -6.46 -6.75 -11.73
N TYR A 149 -6.30 -5.42 -11.47
CA TYR A 149 -5.65 -4.89 -10.27
C TYR A 149 -6.48 -5.13 -8.99
N LEU A 150 -7.72 -5.57 -9.14
CA LEU A 150 -8.67 -5.85 -8.07
C LEU A 150 -8.68 -7.34 -7.67
N HIS A 151 -7.49 -7.92 -7.48
CA HIS A 151 -7.44 -9.26 -6.90
C HIS A 151 -7.86 -9.21 -5.43
N ALA A 152 -8.82 -10.01 -5.04
CA ALA A 152 -9.33 -10.06 -3.66
C ALA A 152 -8.23 -10.20 -2.60
N TRP A 153 -7.16 -10.92 -2.89
CA TRP A 153 -6.05 -11.12 -1.96
C TRP A 153 -5.30 -9.81 -1.62
N LEU A 154 -5.26 -8.82 -2.55
CA LEU A 154 -4.65 -7.51 -2.31
C LEU A 154 -5.41 -6.72 -1.25
N TYR A 155 -6.74 -6.83 -1.23
CA TYR A 155 -7.56 -6.21 -0.18
C TYR A 155 -7.27 -6.83 1.18
N PHE A 156 -7.12 -8.17 1.25
CA PHE A 156 -6.74 -8.83 2.50
C PHE A 156 -5.34 -8.44 2.96
N LEU A 157 -4.39 -8.32 2.04
CA LEU A 157 -3.04 -7.87 2.34
C LEU A 157 -3.04 -6.42 2.84
N ALA A 158 -3.73 -5.51 2.14
CA ALA A 158 -3.85 -4.11 2.53
C ALA A 158 -4.54 -3.96 3.90
N ALA A 159 -5.62 -4.70 4.15
CA ALA A 159 -6.30 -4.73 5.44
C ALA A 159 -5.37 -5.26 6.56
N GLY A 160 -4.58 -6.29 6.27
CA GLY A 160 -3.60 -6.86 7.21
C GLY A 160 -2.51 -5.85 7.58
N VAL A 161 -1.93 -5.16 6.60
CA VAL A 161 -0.93 -4.10 6.82
C VAL A 161 -1.53 -2.95 7.62
N ALA A 162 -2.76 -2.53 7.30
CA ALA A 162 -3.46 -1.47 8.03
C ALA A 162 -3.73 -1.87 9.49
N LEU A 163 -4.20 -3.09 9.75
CA LEU A 163 -4.40 -3.60 11.11
C LEU A 163 -3.09 -3.66 11.89
N MET A 164 -2.01 -4.12 11.26
CA MET A 164 -0.68 -4.13 11.87
C MET A 164 -0.20 -2.72 12.22
N THR A 165 -0.41 -1.75 11.32
CA THR A 165 -0.09 -0.34 11.54
C THR A 165 -0.85 0.23 12.75
N VAL A 166 -2.16 -0.03 12.85
CA VAL A 166 -2.99 0.38 14.00
C VAL A 166 -2.47 -0.26 15.29
N TYR A 167 -2.21 -1.56 15.28
CA TYR A 167 -1.69 -2.27 16.47
C TYR A 167 -0.37 -1.69 16.96
N LEU A 168 0.61 -1.47 16.07
CA LEU A 168 1.91 -0.88 16.41
C LEU A 168 1.75 0.53 16.99
N SER A 169 0.85 1.33 16.42
CA SER A 169 0.57 2.70 16.87
C SER A 169 -0.01 2.75 18.28
N LEU A 170 -0.80 1.73 18.68
CA LEU A 170 -1.44 1.65 20.00
C LEU A 170 -0.51 1.17 21.11
N LEU A 171 0.62 0.54 20.80
CA LEU A 171 1.50 -0.06 21.82
C LEU A 171 2.00 0.93 22.88
N LYS A 172 2.40 2.14 22.49
CA LYS A 172 2.84 3.18 23.42
C LYS A 172 1.67 3.81 24.18
N PRO A 173 0.58 4.30 23.52
CA PRO A 173 -0.60 4.83 24.20
C PRO A 173 -1.16 3.88 25.26
N MET A 174 -1.30 2.58 24.95
CA MET A 174 -1.76 1.59 25.92
C MET A 174 -0.89 1.50 27.18
N LYS A 175 0.43 1.64 27.06
CA LYS A 175 1.35 1.64 28.21
C LYS A 175 1.19 2.90 29.04
N ILE A 176 0.95 4.05 28.40
CA ILE A 176 0.75 5.34 29.10
C ILE A 176 -0.57 5.32 29.86
N ALA A 177 -1.66 4.86 29.24
CA ALA A 177 -2.98 4.74 29.87
C ALA A 177 -2.97 3.84 31.12
N ALA A 178 -2.12 2.83 31.11
CA ALA A 178 -2.03 1.85 32.20
C ALA A 178 -1.04 2.24 33.33
N ARG A 179 -0.29 3.32 33.19
CA ARG A 179 0.57 3.85 34.25
C ARG A 179 -0.22 4.55 35.33
#